data_4dc080637c6e8bcc8faca1ff667d756f
#
_entry.id   4dc080637c6e8bcc8faca1ff667d756f
#
_cell.length_a   1.000
_cell.length_b   1.000
_cell.length_c   1.000
_cell.angle_alpha   90.00
_cell.angle_beta   90.00
_cell.angle_gamma   90.00
#
_symmetry.space_group_name_H-M   'P 1'
#
loop_
_entity.id
_entity.type
_entity.pdbx_description
1 polymer ?
#
loop_
_entity_poly.entity_id
_entity_poly.type
_entity_poly.pdbx_seq_one_letter_code
_entity_poly.pdbx_strand_id
1 'polypeptide(L)'
;MHRRTFLKSCSLTALQPLWPRAIFAGSASDLQRSAHAAWPSEAAWKQLNEAVGGNLMSIDPPFAACGQASGSAACTNLFENIKNPYHVGDHPGLTQTLGWVDAWTSQPSAYAVAARNANDIAAAVNFARENHLRLAIKGGGHSYQGTSNAADSLLIWTRHMNDIAIQDAFVPQGCEGAHPPQRAVTLGAGAIWMQAYEAVTTRGGAYVQGGGCTTVGVAGLIQSGGFGSFSKHYGLAAAGLLEAEVVTADGEIRIANACTNPDLFWALKGGGGGSFGVVSKLTLRVRELPEFCGGAIFTVKATSDNAFRNLIRRFVSFYHEQLFNDHWGEQVRVQPDNSLAVSMVSHGLDTDQAITIWQPFLEWLKSSKGAYSIPGPTIIGSLPARGWWDVDWRKEHHQDVFVADSRPNKSPNNVWWTGDAGQVGWFIYGFESLWLPASLLADDSQEILANALFVASRHHGVELHFNKGLAGAPHDVIETASDTAMNPAVLTAFALAISADGQGPAYPGVSGHEPDVAAGRRGANRVHRCMNELRAVAPNGGSYVSESSYFENDYQHSYWGSNYTRLVAIKKKYDPAGLFAVHNGVGSR
;
A
#
# COMPACT_ATOMS: atom_id res chain seq x y z
N MET A 1 -44.05 -22.45 -39.25
CA MET A 1 -45.35 -23.15 -39.02
C MET A 1 -45.31 -23.86 -37.68
N HIS A 2 -46.18 -23.39 -36.76
CA HIS A 2 -46.89 -24.10 -35.68
C HIS A 2 -46.13 -25.08 -34.76
N ARG A 3 -46.08 -24.75 -33.52
CA ARG A 3 -47.03 -24.72 -32.35
C ARG A 3 -46.83 -25.88 -31.35
N ARG A 4 -46.55 -25.49 -30.12
CA ARG A 4 -47.24 -25.81 -28.83
C ARG A 4 -46.96 -27.13 -28.10
N THR A 5 -46.37 -26.97 -26.92
CA THR A 5 -46.92 -27.29 -25.57
C THR A 5 -47.14 -28.75 -25.22
N PHE A 6 -46.46 -29.26 -24.19
CA PHE A 6 -47.11 -29.94 -23.06
C PHE A 6 -46.26 -29.88 -21.77
N LEU A 7 -46.86 -29.33 -20.76
CA LEU A 7 -46.46 -29.35 -19.35
C LEU A 7 -46.65 -30.78 -18.80
N LYS A 8 -45.72 -31.29 -18.03
CA LYS A 8 -46.01 -32.16 -16.90
C LYS A 8 -45.05 -31.91 -15.76
N SER A 9 -45.65 -31.54 -14.64
CA SER A 9 -45.11 -31.35 -13.31
C SER A 9 -44.39 -32.61 -12.81
N CYS A 10 -43.16 -32.43 -12.28
CA CYS A 10 -42.61 -33.30 -11.26
C CYS A 10 -41.93 -32.39 -10.23
N SER A 11 -42.57 -32.33 -9.05
CA SER A 11 -42.04 -31.69 -7.87
C SER A 11 -40.80 -32.46 -7.40
N LEU A 12 -39.63 -31.85 -7.56
CA LEU A 12 -38.41 -32.23 -6.85
C LEU A 12 -38.15 -31.15 -5.81
N THR A 13 -38.45 -31.50 -4.57
CA THR A 13 -38.02 -30.79 -3.37
C THR A 13 -36.49 -30.73 -3.38
N ALA A 14 -35.95 -29.58 -3.78
CA ALA A 14 -34.55 -29.27 -3.60
C ALA A 14 -34.29 -28.99 -2.12
N LEU A 15 -33.64 -29.91 -1.45
CA LEU A 15 -32.97 -29.69 -0.19
C LEU A 15 -31.89 -28.61 -0.43
N GLN A 16 -32.19 -27.36 -0.08
CA GLN A 16 -31.18 -26.34 0.08
C GLN A 16 -30.32 -26.73 1.29
N PRO A 17 -28.98 -26.75 1.16
CA PRO A 17 -28.14 -26.84 2.33
C PRO A 17 -28.37 -25.56 3.13
N LEU A 18 -28.84 -25.70 4.35
CA LEU A 18 -28.85 -24.69 5.39
C LEU A 18 -27.38 -24.38 5.73
N TRP A 19 -26.81 -23.42 5.05
CA TRP A 19 -25.65 -22.73 5.57
C TRP A 19 -26.13 -21.92 6.77
N PRO A 20 -25.45 -22.02 7.93
CA PRO A 20 -25.78 -21.15 9.03
C PRO A 20 -25.63 -19.72 8.51
N ARG A 21 -26.71 -18.95 8.58
CA ARG A 21 -26.65 -17.49 8.53
C ARG A 21 -25.78 -17.08 9.71
N ALA A 22 -24.46 -16.98 9.48
CA ALA A 22 -23.63 -16.19 10.36
C ALA A 22 -24.22 -14.79 10.32
N ILE A 23 -24.75 -14.39 11.46
CA ILE A 23 -25.18 -13.02 11.74
C ILE A 23 -23.88 -12.21 11.76
N PHE A 24 -23.47 -11.69 10.61
CA PHE A 24 -22.42 -10.68 10.50
C PHE A 24 -23.02 -9.31 10.87
N ALA A 25 -23.44 -9.20 12.10
CA ALA A 25 -23.71 -7.94 12.76
C ALA A 25 -22.79 -7.88 13.98
N GLY A 26 -21.57 -7.39 13.77
CA GLY A 26 -20.67 -7.16 14.87
C GLY A 26 -19.21 -7.15 14.48
N SER A 27 -18.70 -6.04 13.97
CA SER A 27 -17.29 -5.72 14.12
C SER A 27 -16.93 -4.25 13.87
N ALA A 28 -17.73 -3.48 13.17
CA ALA A 28 -17.51 -2.03 13.10
C ALA A 28 -17.99 -1.28 14.36
N SER A 29 -18.69 -1.96 15.27
CA SER A 29 -19.38 -1.34 16.42
C SER A 29 -18.54 -1.21 17.69
N ASP A 30 -17.46 -1.95 17.84
CA ASP A 30 -16.69 -1.94 19.09
C ASP A 30 -15.58 -0.88 19.15
N LEU A 31 -15.31 -0.20 18.03
CA LEU A 31 -14.56 1.06 18.00
C LEU A 31 -15.49 2.27 18.14
N GLN A 32 -16.79 2.03 18.41
CA GLN A 32 -17.74 3.08 18.70
C GLN A 32 -17.39 3.72 20.04
N ARG A 33 -17.44 5.05 20.04
CA ARG A 33 -17.76 5.87 21.19
C ARG A 33 -18.53 5.04 22.22
N SER A 34 -18.07 5.03 23.47
CA SER A 34 -18.98 4.55 24.51
C SER A 34 -20.29 5.32 24.33
N ALA A 35 -21.42 4.63 24.24
CA ALA A 35 -22.74 5.22 23.96
C ALA A 35 -23.18 6.33 24.94
N HIS A 36 -22.30 6.76 25.85
CA HIS A 36 -22.50 7.75 26.90
C HIS A 36 -21.49 8.92 26.90
N ALA A 37 -20.50 8.99 26.01
CA ALA A 37 -19.64 10.16 25.93
C ALA A 37 -20.38 11.28 25.19
N ALA A 38 -20.70 12.36 25.88
CA ALA A 38 -21.27 13.56 25.27
C ALA A 38 -20.25 14.16 24.26
N TRP A 39 -20.75 14.63 23.12
CA TRP A 39 -19.92 15.37 22.16
C TRP A 39 -19.33 16.61 22.84
N PRO A 40 -18.05 16.97 22.61
CA PRO A 40 -17.45 18.13 23.26
C PRO A 40 -18.26 19.40 23.02
N SER A 41 -18.30 20.27 24.02
CA SER A 41 -19.00 21.55 23.90
C SER A 41 -18.30 22.48 22.89
N GLU A 42 -19.03 23.48 22.38
CA GLU A 42 -18.43 24.53 21.52
C GLU A 42 -17.25 25.23 22.21
N ALA A 43 -17.33 25.44 23.52
CA ALA A 43 -16.23 26.02 24.29
C ALA A 43 -15.00 25.12 24.30
N ALA A 44 -15.17 23.80 24.40
CA ALA A 44 -14.04 22.85 24.31
C ALA A 44 -13.40 22.86 22.93
N TRP A 45 -14.20 22.85 21.86
CA TRP A 45 -13.68 22.98 20.49
C TRP A 45 -12.95 24.31 20.25
N LYS A 46 -13.47 25.41 20.82
CA LYS A 46 -12.80 26.70 20.77
C LYS A 46 -11.44 26.68 21.47
N GLN A 47 -11.35 26.05 22.65
CA GLN A 47 -10.07 25.87 23.36
C GLN A 47 -9.07 25.05 22.53
N LEU A 48 -9.52 23.95 21.88
CA LEU A 48 -8.65 23.20 20.99
C LEU A 48 -8.18 24.08 19.82
N ASN A 49 -9.09 24.85 19.21
CA ASN A 49 -8.71 25.74 18.09
C ASN A 49 -7.67 26.78 18.50
N GLU A 50 -7.78 27.34 19.70
CA GLU A 50 -6.77 28.26 20.25
C GLU A 50 -5.45 27.54 20.50
N ALA A 51 -5.48 26.33 21.06
CA ALA A 51 -4.29 25.53 21.35
C ALA A 51 -3.51 25.12 20.09
N VAL A 52 -4.21 24.91 18.95
CA VAL A 52 -3.58 24.59 17.65
C VAL A 52 -3.40 25.82 16.76
N GLY A 53 -3.41 27.04 17.33
CA GLY A 53 -3.14 28.27 16.58
C GLY A 53 -4.13 28.59 15.46
N GLY A 54 -5.41 28.17 15.59
CA GLY A 54 -6.44 28.38 14.58
C GLY A 54 -6.49 27.32 13.47
N ASN A 55 -5.76 26.22 13.60
CA ASN A 55 -5.68 25.16 12.59
C ASN A 55 -6.74 24.05 12.76
N LEU A 56 -7.79 24.27 13.57
CA LEU A 56 -8.95 23.39 13.65
C LEU A 56 -9.98 23.79 12.57
N MET A 57 -10.49 22.81 11.84
CA MET A 57 -11.53 23.01 10.83
C MET A 57 -12.63 21.98 10.98
N SER A 58 -13.88 22.37 10.73
CA SER A 58 -14.99 21.43 10.50
C SER A 58 -14.84 20.84 9.10
N ILE A 59 -15.24 19.60 8.93
CA ILE A 59 -15.20 18.93 7.62
C ILE A 59 -16.61 18.75 7.11
N ASP A 60 -16.96 19.45 6.04
CA ASP A 60 -18.19 19.20 5.32
C ASP A 60 -18.07 17.87 4.55
N PRO A 61 -19.11 16.99 4.60
CA PRO A 61 -19.06 15.74 3.86
C PRO A 61 -18.93 15.99 2.35
N PRO A 62 -17.85 15.53 1.69
CA PRO A 62 -17.59 15.86 0.29
C PRO A 62 -18.72 15.45 -0.67
N PHE A 63 -19.42 14.35 -0.35
CA PHE A 63 -20.52 13.81 -1.17
C PHE A 63 -21.91 14.38 -0.83
N ALA A 64 -22.03 15.32 0.13
CA ALA A 64 -23.32 15.90 0.54
C ALA A 64 -24.04 16.58 -0.65
N ALA A 65 -23.31 17.29 -1.50
CA ALA A 65 -23.86 17.93 -2.69
C ALA A 65 -24.41 16.93 -3.72
N CYS A 66 -23.84 15.72 -3.77
CA CYS A 66 -24.30 14.63 -4.62
C CYS A 66 -25.60 14.00 -4.12
N GLY A 67 -25.78 13.87 -2.80
CA GLY A 67 -26.98 13.29 -2.18
C GLY A 67 -28.26 14.10 -2.48
N GLN A 68 -28.13 15.41 -2.69
CA GLN A 68 -29.25 16.29 -3.05
C GLN A 68 -29.56 16.30 -4.53
N ALA A 69 -28.52 16.24 -5.39
CA ALA A 69 -28.65 16.28 -6.86
C ALA A 69 -27.42 15.64 -7.51
N SER A 70 -27.49 14.34 -7.74
CA SER A 70 -26.37 13.56 -8.33
C SER A 70 -25.94 14.05 -9.73
N GLY A 71 -26.86 14.64 -10.51
CA GLY A 71 -26.58 15.28 -11.81
C GLY A 71 -26.10 16.73 -11.72
N SER A 72 -25.87 17.29 -10.52
CA SER A 72 -25.38 18.67 -10.39
C SER A 72 -23.93 18.81 -10.89
N ALA A 73 -23.57 20.02 -11.35
CA ALA A 73 -22.20 20.34 -11.73
C ALA A 73 -21.21 20.11 -10.57
N ALA A 74 -21.62 20.36 -9.33
CA ALA A 74 -20.81 20.14 -8.14
C ALA A 74 -20.48 18.66 -7.95
N CYS A 75 -21.47 17.76 -8.11
CA CYS A 75 -21.26 16.33 -8.01
C CYS A 75 -20.39 15.79 -9.16
N THR A 76 -20.67 16.21 -10.40
CA THR A 76 -19.85 15.84 -11.57
C THR A 76 -18.39 16.27 -11.37
N ASN A 77 -18.15 17.50 -10.95
CA ASN A 77 -16.81 18.00 -10.67
C ASN A 77 -16.10 17.22 -9.53
N LEU A 78 -16.85 16.81 -8.51
CA LEU A 78 -16.27 15.97 -7.43
C LEU A 78 -15.77 14.64 -8.00
N PHE A 79 -16.60 13.92 -8.79
CA PHE A 79 -16.22 12.61 -9.35
C PHE A 79 -15.08 12.72 -10.39
N GLU A 80 -14.92 13.86 -11.06
CA GLU A 80 -13.72 14.11 -11.88
C GLU A 80 -12.49 14.39 -11.01
N ASN A 81 -12.62 15.20 -9.97
CA ASN A 81 -11.50 15.59 -9.11
C ASN A 81 -10.98 14.45 -8.25
N ILE A 82 -11.82 13.50 -7.81
CA ILE A 82 -11.35 12.34 -7.02
C ILE A 82 -10.52 11.34 -7.83
N LYS A 83 -10.37 11.50 -9.14
CA LYS A 83 -9.40 10.78 -9.98
C LYS A 83 -8.00 11.37 -9.89
N ASN A 84 -7.83 12.52 -9.22
CA ASN A 84 -6.55 13.17 -9.01
C ASN A 84 -6.06 12.93 -7.58
N PRO A 85 -4.97 12.16 -7.37
CA PRO A 85 -4.50 11.80 -6.03
C PRO A 85 -3.99 12.98 -5.22
N TYR A 86 -3.54 14.06 -5.87
CA TYR A 86 -3.17 15.29 -5.19
C TYR A 86 -4.40 16.06 -4.70
N HIS A 87 -5.50 16.07 -5.46
CA HIS A 87 -6.76 16.64 -4.99
C HIS A 87 -7.25 15.91 -3.74
N VAL A 88 -7.24 14.57 -3.78
CA VAL A 88 -7.60 13.72 -2.65
C VAL A 88 -6.71 13.98 -1.43
N GLY A 89 -5.39 14.05 -1.63
CA GLY A 89 -4.42 14.30 -0.56
C GLY A 89 -4.54 15.69 0.08
N ASP A 90 -4.92 16.69 -0.72
CA ASP A 90 -5.08 18.09 -0.28
C ASP A 90 -6.46 18.36 0.35
N HIS A 91 -7.36 17.36 0.43
CA HIS A 91 -8.70 17.52 0.98
C HIS A 91 -8.88 16.64 2.24
N PRO A 92 -9.16 17.23 3.44
CA PRO A 92 -9.23 16.45 4.68
C PRO A 92 -10.34 15.40 4.68
N GLY A 93 -11.45 15.62 3.98
CA GLY A 93 -12.62 14.71 3.92
C GLY A 93 -12.51 13.59 2.89
N LEU A 94 -11.49 13.59 2.00
CA LEU A 94 -11.33 12.59 0.94
C LEU A 94 -10.22 11.56 1.27
N THR A 95 -10.34 10.37 0.69
CA THR A 95 -9.38 9.28 0.77
C THR A 95 -9.16 8.66 -0.60
N GLN A 96 -7.98 8.08 -0.83
CA GLN A 96 -7.61 7.43 -2.10
C GLN A 96 -8.60 6.31 -2.46
N THR A 97 -9.02 5.51 -1.48
CA THR A 97 -10.02 4.47 -1.63
C THR A 97 -11.32 4.95 -1.02
N LEU A 98 -12.43 4.84 -1.76
CA LEU A 98 -13.74 5.32 -1.32
C LEU A 98 -14.53 4.32 -0.51
N GLY A 99 -14.16 3.05 -0.58
CA GLY A 99 -14.81 2.00 0.19
C GLY A 99 -14.38 0.60 -0.23
N TRP A 100 -14.95 -0.36 0.46
CA TRP A 100 -14.76 -1.78 0.21
C TRP A 100 -16.09 -2.51 0.41
N VAL A 101 -16.48 -3.35 -0.55
CA VAL A 101 -17.76 -4.05 -0.53
C VAL A 101 -17.91 -4.87 0.76
N ASP A 102 -19.08 -4.75 1.39
CA ASP A 102 -19.44 -5.41 2.67
C ASP A 102 -18.51 -5.09 3.86
N ALA A 103 -17.59 -4.11 3.74
CA ALA A 103 -16.62 -3.76 4.78
C ALA A 103 -16.81 -2.33 5.29
N TRP A 104 -16.47 -1.33 4.49
CA TRP A 104 -16.49 0.07 4.90
C TRP A 104 -16.73 1.01 3.72
N THR A 105 -17.18 2.22 4.04
CA THR A 105 -17.27 3.35 3.11
C THR A 105 -16.55 4.54 3.73
N SER A 106 -15.77 5.29 2.94
CA SER A 106 -15.06 6.46 3.42
C SER A 106 -16.05 7.52 3.91
N GLN A 107 -15.98 7.82 5.20
CA GLN A 107 -16.76 8.88 5.83
C GLN A 107 -15.81 9.88 6.48
N PRO A 108 -15.98 11.18 6.25
CA PRO A 108 -15.11 12.19 6.82
C PRO A 108 -15.24 12.23 8.34
N SER A 109 -14.15 12.60 9.01
CA SER A 109 -14.18 13.00 10.40
C SER A 109 -15.01 14.28 10.58
N ALA A 110 -15.53 14.52 11.77
CA ALA A 110 -16.32 15.75 12.01
C ALA A 110 -15.45 17.02 12.00
N TYR A 111 -14.27 16.90 12.58
CA TYR A 111 -13.27 17.97 12.62
C TYR A 111 -11.89 17.44 12.24
N ALA A 112 -11.04 18.34 11.71
CA ALA A 112 -9.63 18.08 11.49
C ALA A 112 -8.77 19.15 12.16
N VAL A 113 -7.70 18.72 12.82
CA VAL A 113 -6.55 19.56 13.12
C VAL A 113 -5.58 19.44 11.95
N ALA A 114 -5.45 20.52 11.17
CA ALA A 114 -4.46 20.65 10.10
C ALA A 114 -3.09 20.94 10.73
N ALA A 115 -2.47 19.92 11.32
CA ALA A 115 -1.26 20.05 12.13
C ALA A 115 -0.09 20.65 11.35
N ARG A 116 0.63 21.56 11.98
CA ARG A 116 1.83 22.23 11.45
C ARG A 116 3.10 21.80 12.19
N ASN A 117 2.96 21.28 13.40
CA ASN A 117 4.07 20.87 14.26
C ASN A 117 3.60 19.78 15.25
N ALA A 118 4.54 19.21 16.01
CA ALA A 118 4.25 18.19 17.00
C ALA A 118 3.36 18.67 18.17
N ASN A 119 3.40 19.96 18.52
CA ASN A 119 2.55 20.50 19.59
C ASN A 119 1.08 20.53 19.18
N ASP A 120 0.76 20.83 17.91
CA ASP A 120 -0.61 20.74 17.39
C ASP A 120 -1.14 19.31 17.51
N ILE A 121 -0.28 18.32 17.19
CA ILE A 121 -0.61 16.90 17.35
C ILE A 121 -0.84 16.56 18.83
N ALA A 122 0.05 17.01 19.72
CA ALA A 122 -0.07 16.76 21.16
C ALA A 122 -1.37 17.36 21.74
N ALA A 123 -1.74 18.57 21.34
CA ALA A 123 -2.99 19.21 21.71
C ALA A 123 -4.20 18.39 21.25
N ALA A 124 -4.19 17.90 20.01
CA ALA A 124 -5.26 17.08 19.45
C ALA A 124 -5.37 15.71 20.14
N VAL A 125 -4.25 15.06 20.46
CA VAL A 125 -4.19 13.77 21.19
C VAL A 125 -4.73 13.95 22.61
N ASN A 126 -4.29 14.97 23.33
CA ASN A 126 -4.77 15.26 24.68
C ASN A 126 -6.27 15.57 24.68
N PHE A 127 -6.74 16.39 23.75
CA PHE A 127 -8.16 16.71 23.61
C PHE A 127 -8.99 15.45 23.34
N ALA A 128 -8.55 14.59 22.44
CA ALA A 128 -9.27 13.36 22.14
C ALA A 128 -9.31 12.41 23.34
N ARG A 129 -8.19 12.26 24.07
CA ARG A 129 -8.10 11.44 25.28
C ARG A 129 -9.06 11.94 26.37
N GLU A 130 -9.05 13.23 26.65
CA GLU A 130 -9.85 13.86 27.71
C GLU A 130 -11.35 13.84 27.40
N ASN A 131 -11.72 13.93 26.12
CA ASN A 131 -13.10 13.91 25.67
C ASN A 131 -13.57 12.55 25.15
N HIS A 132 -12.76 11.48 25.28
CA HIS A 132 -13.05 10.13 24.79
C HIS A 132 -13.46 10.11 23.31
N LEU A 133 -12.81 10.90 22.48
CA LEU A 133 -13.06 10.95 21.05
C LEU A 133 -12.25 9.89 20.31
N ARG A 134 -12.87 9.34 19.28
CA ARG A 134 -12.15 8.56 18.28
C ARG A 134 -11.18 9.44 17.53
N LEU A 135 -9.94 8.96 17.32
CA LEU A 135 -8.94 9.60 16.47
C LEU A 135 -8.87 8.92 15.11
N ALA A 136 -8.71 9.70 14.06
CA ALA A 136 -8.21 9.28 12.77
C ALA A 136 -6.91 10.04 12.47
N ILE A 137 -5.98 9.42 11.76
CA ILE A 137 -4.67 10.01 11.41
C ILE A 137 -4.48 9.89 9.91
N LYS A 138 -4.18 11.01 9.24
CA LYS A 138 -3.99 11.03 7.80
C LYS A 138 -2.79 11.86 7.38
N GLY A 139 -1.86 11.22 6.64
CA GLY A 139 -0.86 11.89 5.82
C GLY A 139 -1.30 11.93 4.35
N GLY A 140 -0.93 10.93 3.56
CA GLY A 140 -1.32 10.80 2.14
C GLY A 140 -2.73 10.27 1.88
N GLY A 141 -3.37 9.58 2.83
CA GLY A 141 -4.74 9.07 2.69
C GLY A 141 -4.89 7.81 1.84
N HIS A 142 -3.87 6.98 1.72
CA HIS A 142 -3.80 5.78 0.87
C HIS A 142 -4.23 4.46 1.52
N SER A 143 -4.81 4.48 2.74
CA SER A 143 -5.18 3.24 3.43
C SER A 143 -6.27 2.46 2.70
N TYR A 144 -6.01 1.20 2.34
CA TYR A 144 -7.02 0.26 1.84
C TYR A 144 -7.95 -0.24 2.96
N GLN A 145 -7.51 -0.15 4.22
CA GLN A 145 -8.27 -0.59 5.40
C GLN A 145 -9.22 0.49 5.96
N GLY A 146 -9.39 1.63 5.27
CA GLY A 146 -10.29 2.70 5.70
C GLY A 146 -9.84 3.49 6.92
N THR A 147 -8.55 3.44 7.29
CA THR A 147 -8.04 4.02 8.54
C THR A 147 -7.70 5.52 8.45
N SER A 148 -7.81 6.12 7.26
CA SER A 148 -7.44 7.53 7.03
C SER A 148 -8.54 8.53 7.35
N ASN A 149 -9.77 8.09 7.56
CA ASN A 149 -10.92 8.88 8.00
C ASN A 149 -11.82 8.00 8.88
N ALA A 150 -12.66 8.62 9.71
CA ALA A 150 -13.66 7.91 10.48
C ALA A 150 -14.82 8.86 10.84
N ALA A 151 -16.06 8.39 10.70
CA ALA A 151 -17.21 9.13 11.21
C ALA A 151 -17.07 9.41 12.71
N ASP A 152 -17.67 10.50 13.18
CA ASP A 152 -17.71 10.89 14.59
C ASP A 152 -16.33 10.91 15.27
N SER A 153 -15.31 11.39 14.57
CA SER A 153 -13.92 11.42 15.03
C SER A 153 -13.30 12.80 14.89
N LEU A 154 -12.15 12.97 15.54
CA LEU A 154 -11.19 14.05 15.28
C LEU A 154 -10.08 13.52 14.37
N LEU A 155 -9.88 14.16 13.23
CA LEU A 155 -8.77 13.86 12.31
C LEU A 155 -7.52 14.66 12.70
N ILE A 156 -6.40 13.99 12.88
CA ILE A 156 -5.07 14.62 12.88
C ILE A 156 -4.53 14.53 11.46
N TRP A 157 -4.52 15.66 10.76
CA TRP A 157 -4.14 15.73 9.36
C TRP A 157 -2.76 16.35 9.21
N THR A 158 -1.76 15.50 8.90
CA THR A 158 -0.35 15.90 8.88
C THR A 158 0.11 16.44 7.53
N ARG A 159 -0.74 16.50 6.51
CA ARG A 159 -0.40 16.89 5.13
C ARG A 159 0.46 18.15 5.01
N HIS A 160 0.30 19.09 5.92
CA HIS A 160 1.02 20.36 5.93
C HIS A 160 2.39 20.30 6.62
N MET A 161 2.73 19.16 7.23
CA MET A 161 4.03 18.90 7.83
C MET A 161 4.91 18.19 6.79
N ASN A 162 5.31 18.90 5.74
CA ASN A 162 5.97 18.30 4.56
C ASN A 162 7.38 18.88 4.30
N ASP A 163 8.00 19.44 5.30
CA ASP A 163 9.39 19.92 5.23
C ASP A 163 10.35 18.75 4.95
N ILE A 164 11.38 19.02 4.16
CA ILE A 164 12.41 18.06 3.77
C ILE A 164 13.78 18.67 3.99
N ALA A 165 14.61 18.04 4.83
CA ALA A 165 15.97 18.48 5.12
C ALA A 165 16.97 17.34 4.93
N ILE A 166 17.94 17.54 4.03
CA ILE A 166 19.07 16.61 3.82
C ILE A 166 20.18 17.01 4.79
N GLN A 167 20.80 16.02 5.43
CA GLN A 167 21.88 16.18 6.40
C GLN A 167 23.03 15.24 6.01
N ASP A 168 24.24 15.79 5.86
CA ASP A 168 25.40 15.00 5.42
C ASP A 168 26.03 14.18 6.56
N ALA A 169 25.80 14.61 7.82
CA ALA A 169 26.42 14.01 9.00
C ALA A 169 25.42 13.87 10.17
N PHE A 170 24.32 13.16 9.92
CA PHE A 170 23.29 12.93 10.93
C PHE A 170 23.73 11.87 11.94
N VAL A 171 23.53 12.15 13.23
CA VAL A 171 23.62 11.20 14.32
C VAL A 171 22.29 11.22 15.08
N PRO A 172 21.62 10.08 15.30
CA PRO A 172 20.39 10.04 16.09
C PRO A 172 20.59 10.55 17.50
N GLN A 173 19.61 11.24 18.05
CA GLN A 173 19.67 11.86 19.37
C GLN A 173 19.98 10.84 20.49
N GLY A 174 21.02 11.08 21.26
CA GLY A 174 21.47 10.19 22.33
C GLY A 174 22.32 9.00 21.84
N CYS A 175 22.68 8.97 20.54
CA CYS A 175 23.56 7.97 19.96
C CYS A 175 24.98 8.50 19.70
N GLU A 176 25.33 9.68 20.22
CA GLU A 176 26.65 10.28 20.04
C GLU A 176 27.75 9.35 20.58
N GLY A 177 28.70 9.00 19.73
CA GLY A 177 29.77 8.04 20.04
C GLY A 177 29.40 6.55 19.93
N ALA A 178 28.12 6.21 19.82
CA ALA A 178 27.66 4.83 19.58
C ALA A 178 27.48 4.53 18.08
N HIS A 179 27.08 5.55 17.30
CA HIS A 179 26.91 5.44 15.85
C HIS A 179 27.70 6.51 15.12
N PRO A 180 28.37 6.19 14.00
CA PRO A 180 29.05 7.18 13.18
C PRO A 180 28.01 8.08 12.48
N PRO A 181 28.38 9.36 12.22
CA PRO A 181 27.58 10.24 11.40
C PRO A 181 27.34 9.63 10.01
N GLN A 182 26.13 9.79 9.48
CA GLN A 182 25.77 9.28 8.16
C GLN A 182 24.87 10.26 7.41
N ARG A 183 24.86 10.17 6.09
CA ARG A 183 23.97 10.98 5.27
C ARG A 183 22.52 10.54 5.47
N ALA A 184 21.64 11.50 5.72
CA ALA A 184 20.24 11.27 6.04
C ALA A 184 19.31 12.32 5.43
N VAL A 185 18.03 12.02 5.38
CA VAL A 185 16.96 12.97 5.05
C VAL A 185 15.90 12.93 6.14
N THR A 186 15.60 14.10 6.71
CA THR A 186 14.45 14.28 7.61
C THR A 186 13.26 14.76 6.81
N LEU A 187 12.16 14.03 6.95
CA LEU A 187 10.89 14.23 6.24
C LEU A 187 9.78 14.49 7.27
N GLY A 188 9.04 15.56 7.11
CA GLY A 188 7.80 15.77 7.85
C GLY A 188 6.77 14.68 7.49
N ALA A 189 5.94 14.27 8.44
CA ALA A 189 5.00 13.15 8.28
C ALA A 189 3.94 13.35 7.19
N GLY A 190 3.73 14.57 6.73
CA GLY A 190 2.84 14.92 5.62
C GLY A 190 3.49 14.91 4.24
N ALA A 191 4.81 14.70 4.16
CA ALA A 191 5.51 14.55 2.89
C ALA A 191 5.04 13.29 2.15
N ILE A 192 5.14 13.33 0.82
CA ILE A 192 4.85 12.20 -0.08
C ILE A 192 6.12 11.80 -0.81
N TRP A 193 6.15 10.57 -1.34
CA TRP A 193 7.37 10.02 -1.93
C TRP A 193 7.89 10.84 -3.12
N MET A 194 7.01 11.43 -3.94
CA MET A 194 7.46 12.30 -5.04
C MET A 194 8.29 13.47 -4.55
N GLN A 195 7.89 14.11 -3.44
CA GLN A 195 8.64 15.22 -2.84
C GLN A 195 9.99 14.76 -2.28
N ALA A 196 10.02 13.57 -1.66
CA ALA A 196 11.26 12.98 -1.16
C ALA A 196 12.22 12.64 -2.30
N TYR A 197 11.74 12.04 -3.38
CA TYR A 197 12.56 11.70 -4.56
C TYR A 197 13.04 12.94 -5.30
N GLU A 198 12.19 13.96 -5.47
CA GLU A 198 12.62 15.23 -6.04
C GLU A 198 13.79 15.83 -5.25
N ALA A 199 13.66 15.88 -3.92
CA ALA A 199 14.71 16.47 -3.08
C ALA A 199 15.99 15.62 -3.07
N VAL A 200 15.88 14.31 -2.83
CA VAL A 200 17.03 13.42 -2.59
C VAL A 200 17.64 12.95 -3.90
N THR A 201 16.83 12.58 -4.89
CA THR A 201 17.32 11.96 -6.13
C THR A 201 17.54 13.01 -7.22
N THR A 202 16.49 13.71 -7.62
CA THR A 202 16.57 14.66 -8.75
C THR A 202 17.53 15.81 -8.43
N ARG A 203 17.39 16.45 -7.26
CA ARG A 203 18.28 17.55 -6.86
C ARG A 203 19.54 17.09 -6.15
N GLY A 204 19.42 16.13 -5.23
CA GLY A 204 20.51 15.69 -4.35
C GLY A 204 21.44 14.64 -4.94
N GLY A 205 21.10 14.00 -6.08
CA GLY A 205 21.93 12.95 -6.74
C GLY A 205 22.20 11.74 -5.87
N ALA A 206 21.26 11.38 -4.96
CA ALA A 206 21.34 10.26 -4.04
C ALA A 206 20.03 9.48 -4.05
N TYR A 207 19.88 8.47 -3.21
CA TYR A 207 18.69 7.64 -3.14
C TYR A 207 18.15 7.55 -1.70
N VAL A 208 16.86 7.56 -1.54
CA VAL A 208 16.16 7.20 -0.30
C VAL A 208 15.20 6.06 -0.60
N GLN A 209 15.26 4.98 0.18
CA GLN A 209 14.40 3.81 -0.02
C GLN A 209 12.98 4.11 0.46
N GLY A 210 12.02 4.05 -0.47
CA GLY A 210 10.62 4.37 -0.24
C GLY A 210 9.67 3.67 -1.20
N GLY A 211 8.42 4.11 -1.27
CA GLY A 211 7.39 3.51 -2.12
C GLY A 211 7.49 3.89 -3.60
N GLY A 212 6.97 3.06 -4.50
CA GLY A 212 6.91 3.33 -5.94
C GLY A 212 5.87 4.39 -6.31
N CYS A 213 4.70 4.40 -5.66
CA CYS A 213 3.63 5.37 -5.94
C CYS A 213 3.97 6.76 -5.41
N THR A 214 3.85 7.77 -6.27
CA THR A 214 4.34 9.14 -6.03
C THR A 214 3.62 9.87 -4.89
N THR A 215 2.33 9.60 -4.67
CA THR A 215 1.48 10.32 -3.71
C THR A 215 1.27 9.61 -2.38
N VAL A 216 1.86 8.44 -2.19
CA VAL A 216 1.84 7.74 -0.90
C VAL A 216 2.61 8.55 0.15
N GLY A 217 2.02 8.71 1.34
CA GLY A 217 2.63 9.43 2.46
C GLY A 217 3.79 8.65 3.07
N VAL A 218 4.88 9.35 3.35
CA VAL A 218 6.12 8.73 3.87
C VAL A 218 5.90 8.05 5.22
N ALA A 219 5.16 8.67 6.14
CA ALA A 219 4.98 8.15 7.50
C ALA A 219 4.17 6.85 7.54
N GLY A 220 3.08 6.76 6.78
CA GLY A 220 2.26 5.54 6.71
C GLY A 220 3.02 4.37 6.12
N LEU A 221 3.80 4.61 5.06
CA LEU A 221 4.60 3.58 4.41
C LEU A 221 5.67 3.02 5.34
N ILE A 222 6.45 3.88 6.01
CA ILE A 222 7.51 3.45 6.95
C ILE A 222 6.92 2.66 8.11
N GLN A 223 5.83 3.12 8.72
CA GLN A 223 5.19 2.41 9.83
C GLN A 223 4.64 1.03 9.44
N SER A 224 4.39 0.82 8.15
CA SER A 224 3.94 -0.47 7.61
C SER A 224 5.08 -1.35 7.06
N GLY A 225 6.34 -0.93 7.18
CA GLY A 225 7.51 -1.62 6.62
C GLY A 225 7.97 -1.01 5.31
N GLY A 226 7.09 -0.94 4.32
CA GLY A 226 7.29 -0.22 3.06
C GLY A 226 8.24 -0.89 2.08
N PHE A 227 7.81 -0.91 0.82
CA PHE A 227 8.55 -1.45 -0.31
C PHE A 227 8.63 -0.44 -1.44
N GLY A 228 9.74 -0.44 -2.14
CA GLY A 228 9.93 0.24 -3.41
C GLY A 228 10.56 -0.68 -4.44
N SER A 229 10.72 -0.20 -5.66
CA SER A 229 11.22 -1.01 -6.78
C SER A 229 12.55 -1.69 -6.50
N PHE A 230 13.40 -1.09 -5.66
CA PHE A 230 14.76 -1.55 -5.35
C PHE A 230 14.89 -2.17 -3.95
N SER A 231 13.81 -2.70 -3.37
CA SER A 231 13.86 -3.26 -2.01
C SER A 231 14.77 -4.49 -1.89
N LYS A 232 14.99 -5.26 -2.94
CA LYS A 232 15.97 -6.35 -2.88
C LYS A 232 17.41 -5.84 -2.73
N HIS A 233 17.72 -4.66 -3.24
CA HIS A 233 19.04 -4.06 -3.12
C HIS A 233 19.22 -3.26 -1.81
N TYR A 234 18.20 -2.47 -1.43
CA TYR A 234 18.31 -1.53 -0.30
C TYR A 234 17.57 -1.97 0.97
N GLY A 235 16.76 -3.02 0.89
CA GLY A 235 15.92 -3.51 1.99
C GLY A 235 14.57 -2.83 2.06
N LEU A 236 13.87 -3.09 3.16
CA LEU A 236 12.61 -2.41 3.51
C LEU A 236 12.85 -0.92 3.73
N ALA A 237 11.89 -0.09 3.39
CA ALA A 237 11.98 1.35 3.66
C ALA A 237 12.12 1.63 5.17
N ALA A 238 11.41 0.87 6.02
CA ALA A 238 11.50 0.95 7.47
C ALA A 238 12.87 0.54 8.04
N ALA A 239 13.60 -0.34 7.36
CA ALA A 239 14.96 -0.71 7.75
C ALA A 239 15.95 0.47 7.57
N GLY A 240 15.58 1.46 6.75
CA GLY A 240 16.32 2.71 6.58
C GLY A 240 15.98 3.80 7.61
N LEU A 241 15.03 3.57 8.52
CA LEU A 241 14.67 4.54 9.57
C LEU A 241 15.82 4.68 10.57
N LEU A 242 16.22 5.92 10.84
CA LEU A 242 17.26 6.28 11.79
C LEU A 242 16.68 6.88 13.06
N GLU A 243 15.63 7.70 12.92
CA GLU A 243 14.96 8.39 14.02
C GLU A 243 13.53 8.75 13.62
N ALA A 244 12.62 8.77 14.59
CA ALA A 244 11.27 9.30 14.45
C ALA A 244 10.95 10.24 15.62
N GLU A 245 10.20 11.31 15.37
CA GLU A 245 9.49 12.08 16.38
C GLU A 245 8.03 11.65 16.36
N VAL A 246 7.49 11.29 17.51
CA VAL A 246 6.16 10.72 17.63
C VAL A 246 5.44 11.24 18.87
N VAL A 247 4.16 11.56 18.73
CA VAL A 247 3.28 11.91 19.86
C VAL A 247 2.56 10.65 20.29
N THR A 248 2.79 10.20 21.53
CA THR A 248 2.18 9.01 22.13
C THR A 248 0.83 9.31 22.78
N ALA A 249 0.12 8.29 23.27
CA ALA A 249 -1.26 8.44 23.78
C ALA A 249 -1.38 9.32 25.03
N ASP A 250 -0.31 9.51 25.76
CA ASP A 250 -0.22 10.46 26.89
C ASP A 250 -0.05 11.92 26.47
N GLY A 251 0.06 12.19 25.16
CA GLY A 251 0.28 13.53 24.60
C GLY A 251 1.74 13.97 24.59
N GLU A 252 2.67 13.11 25.03
CA GLU A 252 4.09 13.44 25.08
C GLU A 252 4.73 13.31 23.70
N ILE A 253 5.58 14.28 23.36
CA ILE A 253 6.41 14.25 22.15
C ILE A 253 7.69 13.47 22.47
N ARG A 254 7.90 12.36 21.79
CA ARG A 254 9.03 11.45 22.02
C ARG A 254 9.91 11.34 20.78
N ILE A 255 11.22 11.28 21.02
CA ILE A 255 12.17 10.80 20.02
C ILE A 255 12.30 9.31 20.19
N ALA A 256 12.26 8.59 19.06
CA ALA A 256 12.43 7.14 18.98
C ALA A 256 13.53 6.80 17.96
N ASN A 257 14.61 6.17 18.44
CA ASN A 257 15.74 5.70 17.65
C ASN A 257 16.43 4.53 18.37
N ALA A 258 17.54 4.03 17.86
CA ALA A 258 18.25 2.89 18.45
C ALA A 258 18.72 3.12 19.92
N CYS A 259 18.93 4.37 20.34
CA CYS A 259 19.42 4.76 21.66
C CYS A 259 18.32 5.30 22.58
N THR A 260 17.29 5.92 22.00
CA THR A 260 16.20 6.59 22.72
C THR A 260 14.88 5.95 22.38
N ASN A 261 14.12 5.44 23.38
CA ASN A 261 12.88 4.69 23.18
C ASN A 261 12.99 3.56 22.12
N PRO A 262 14.00 2.66 22.23
CA PRO A 262 14.32 1.69 21.19
C PRO A 262 13.21 0.66 20.93
N ASP A 263 12.39 0.37 21.92
CA ASP A 263 11.21 -0.49 21.76
C ASP A 263 10.13 0.18 20.88
N LEU A 264 9.83 1.45 21.13
CA LEU A 264 8.92 2.22 20.28
C LEU A 264 9.48 2.37 18.86
N PHE A 265 10.79 2.66 18.75
CA PHE A 265 11.49 2.73 17.46
C PHE A 265 11.33 1.46 16.64
N TRP A 266 11.54 0.29 17.28
CA TRP A 266 11.35 -1.00 16.62
C TRP A 266 9.89 -1.20 16.17
N ALA A 267 8.91 -0.84 17.01
CA ALA A 267 7.49 -0.96 16.68
C ALA A 267 7.08 -0.05 15.49
N LEU A 268 7.69 1.13 15.35
CA LEU A 268 7.45 2.03 14.21
C LEU A 268 8.04 1.50 12.89
N LYS A 269 8.92 0.50 12.93
CA LYS A 269 9.50 -0.14 11.75
C LYS A 269 8.67 -1.33 11.27
N GLY A 270 7.40 -1.12 10.92
CA GLY A 270 6.54 -2.17 10.34
C GLY A 270 5.41 -2.67 11.25
N GLY A 271 5.24 -2.11 12.45
CA GLY A 271 4.16 -2.50 13.37
C GLY A 271 2.77 -1.98 12.98
N GLY A 272 2.64 -1.26 11.87
CA GLY A 272 1.38 -0.73 11.34
C GLY A 272 1.09 0.70 11.79
N GLY A 273 0.68 1.54 10.84
CA GLY A 273 0.31 2.93 11.09
C GLY A 273 -0.93 3.06 11.97
N GLY A 274 -0.97 4.12 12.80
CA GLY A 274 -2.12 4.40 13.67
C GLY A 274 -2.24 3.51 14.90
N SER A 275 -1.18 2.77 15.28
CA SER A 275 -1.20 1.85 16.43
C SER A 275 -0.44 2.37 17.66
N PHE A 276 0.64 3.12 17.49
CA PHE A 276 1.56 3.46 18.61
C PHE A 276 1.62 4.95 18.94
N GLY A 277 1.12 5.79 18.05
CA GLY A 277 1.16 7.24 18.17
C GLY A 277 1.03 7.92 16.81
N VAL A 278 1.16 9.24 16.82
CA VAL A 278 1.16 10.08 15.61
C VAL A 278 2.58 10.53 15.33
N VAL A 279 3.17 10.03 14.25
CA VAL A 279 4.49 10.46 13.79
C VAL A 279 4.38 11.89 13.24
N SER A 280 5.28 12.75 13.66
CA SER A 280 5.41 14.14 13.19
C SER A 280 6.52 14.31 12.16
N LYS A 281 7.61 13.58 12.28
CA LYS A 281 8.72 13.51 11.31
C LYS A 281 9.50 12.20 11.41
N LEU A 282 10.19 11.88 10.32
CA LEU A 282 11.05 10.71 10.16
C LEU A 282 12.39 11.11 9.59
N THR A 283 13.47 10.53 10.09
CA THR A 283 14.80 10.67 9.49
C THR A 283 15.21 9.32 8.89
N LEU A 284 15.47 9.29 7.60
CA LEU A 284 15.79 8.10 6.82
C LEU A 284 17.23 8.17 6.31
N ARG A 285 17.86 6.98 6.23
CA ARG A 285 19.18 6.83 5.63
C ARG A 285 19.13 7.18 4.15
N VAL A 286 20.06 8.04 3.70
CA VAL A 286 20.32 8.31 2.29
C VAL A 286 21.38 7.33 1.78
N ARG A 287 21.16 6.80 0.59
CA ARG A 287 21.98 5.80 -0.08
C ARG A 287 22.64 6.41 -1.32
N GLU A 288 23.65 5.76 -1.83
CA GLU A 288 24.19 6.06 -3.15
C GLU A 288 23.15 5.77 -4.23
N LEU A 289 23.09 6.64 -5.22
CA LEU A 289 22.25 6.44 -6.40
C LEU A 289 23.04 5.60 -7.40
N PRO A 290 22.46 4.52 -7.97
CA PRO A 290 23.13 3.79 -9.04
C PRO A 290 23.29 4.68 -10.28
N GLU A 291 24.18 4.31 -11.19
CA GLU A 291 24.34 5.02 -12.44
C GLU A 291 23.10 4.89 -13.32
N PHE A 292 22.53 3.68 -13.38
CA PHE A 292 21.38 3.35 -14.20
C PHE A 292 20.24 2.73 -13.38
N CYS A 293 19.01 3.04 -13.78
CA CYS A 293 17.80 2.29 -13.46
C CYS A 293 17.09 1.96 -14.76
N GLY A 294 16.49 0.80 -14.85
CA GLY A 294 15.85 0.38 -16.08
C GLY A 294 14.74 -0.62 -15.84
N GLY A 295 14.45 -1.44 -16.86
CA GLY A 295 13.48 -2.50 -16.72
C GLY A 295 13.21 -3.27 -17.99
N ALA A 296 12.30 -4.23 -17.87
CA ALA A 296 11.78 -5.03 -18.96
C ALA A 296 10.24 -4.97 -18.91
N ILE A 297 9.63 -4.46 -19.98
CA ILE A 297 8.18 -4.29 -20.09
C ILE A 297 7.73 -4.92 -21.41
N PHE A 298 6.96 -6.00 -21.32
CA PHE A 298 6.32 -6.68 -22.46
C PHE A 298 5.25 -7.66 -21.98
N THR A 299 4.38 -8.08 -22.89
CA THR A 299 3.36 -9.09 -22.61
C THR A 299 3.53 -10.27 -23.54
N VAL A 300 3.48 -11.47 -22.99
CA VAL A 300 3.47 -12.72 -23.76
C VAL A 300 2.08 -13.31 -23.72
N LYS A 301 1.52 -13.64 -24.89
CA LYS A 301 0.22 -14.32 -25.05
C LYS A 301 0.46 -15.74 -25.51
N ALA A 302 -0.06 -16.71 -24.75
CA ALA A 302 -0.04 -18.12 -25.12
C ALA A 302 -1.31 -18.50 -25.90
N THR A 303 -1.17 -19.42 -26.89
CA THR A 303 -2.26 -19.83 -27.79
C THR A 303 -3.19 -20.88 -27.18
N SER A 304 -2.81 -21.51 -26.07
CA SER A 304 -3.60 -22.52 -25.37
C SER A 304 -3.23 -22.61 -23.89
N ASP A 305 -4.06 -23.24 -23.09
CA ASP A 305 -3.81 -23.49 -21.67
C ASP A 305 -2.53 -24.30 -21.43
N ASN A 306 -2.24 -25.29 -22.28
CA ASN A 306 -1.00 -26.05 -22.18
C ASN A 306 0.23 -25.19 -22.49
N ALA A 307 0.16 -24.35 -23.52
CA ALA A 307 1.21 -23.38 -23.80
C ALA A 307 1.38 -22.40 -22.63
N PHE A 308 0.29 -21.96 -22.01
CA PHE A 308 0.35 -21.03 -20.88
C PHE A 308 0.98 -21.67 -19.63
N ARG A 309 0.64 -22.92 -19.30
CA ARG A 309 1.34 -23.65 -18.21
C ARG A 309 2.85 -23.73 -18.48
N ASN A 310 3.24 -24.05 -19.72
CA ASN A 310 4.64 -24.09 -20.10
C ASN A 310 5.33 -22.72 -20.02
N LEU A 311 4.61 -21.65 -20.38
CA LEU A 311 5.10 -20.27 -20.24
C LEU A 311 5.38 -19.92 -18.79
N ILE A 312 4.42 -20.19 -17.88
CA ILE A 312 4.56 -19.92 -16.45
C ILE A 312 5.75 -20.72 -15.89
N ARG A 313 5.83 -22.03 -16.19
CA ARG A 313 6.93 -22.87 -15.74
C ARG A 313 8.29 -22.35 -16.23
N ARG A 314 8.40 -22.01 -17.54
CA ARG A 314 9.66 -21.44 -18.08
C ARG A 314 9.99 -20.10 -17.45
N PHE A 315 9.01 -19.27 -17.16
CA PHE A 315 9.25 -17.99 -16.47
C PHE A 315 9.74 -18.21 -15.04
N VAL A 316 9.15 -19.13 -14.27
CA VAL A 316 9.61 -19.46 -12.92
C VAL A 316 11.05 -19.93 -12.91
N SER A 317 11.41 -20.86 -13.83
CA SER A 317 12.78 -21.33 -13.99
C SER A 317 13.74 -20.19 -14.40
N PHE A 318 13.34 -19.37 -15.38
CA PHE A 318 14.12 -18.21 -15.84
C PHE A 318 14.31 -17.17 -14.72
N TYR A 319 13.26 -16.90 -13.91
CA TYR A 319 13.38 -16.02 -12.76
C TYR A 319 14.41 -16.55 -11.77
N HIS A 320 14.34 -17.84 -11.43
CA HIS A 320 15.31 -18.46 -10.52
C HIS A 320 16.73 -18.40 -11.07
N GLU A 321 16.92 -18.69 -12.35
CA GLU A 321 18.23 -18.75 -13.02
C GLU A 321 18.89 -17.37 -13.20
N GLN A 322 18.10 -16.32 -13.53
CA GLN A 322 18.63 -15.05 -14.03
C GLN A 322 18.21 -13.80 -13.23
N LEU A 323 17.04 -13.82 -12.59
CA LEU A 323 16.43 -12.63 -12.00
C LEU A 323 16.33 -12.69 -10.46
N PHE A 324 16.66 -13.83 -9.84
CA PHE A 324 16.62 -14.02 -8.39
C PHE A 324 17.87 -13.44 -7.73
N ASN A 325 18.00 -12.12 -7.77
CA ASN A 325 19.12 -11.35 -7.23
C ASN A 325 18.63 -9.93 -6.87
N ASP A 326 19.52 -9.06 -6.45
CA ASP A 326 19.22 -7.70 -5.99
C ASP A 326 19.07 -6.67 -7.12
N HIS A 327 19.31 -7.06 -8.37
CA HIS A 327 19.12 -6.17 -9.51
C HIS A 327 17.66 -6.05 -9.96
N TRP A 328 16.80 -7.04 -9.70
CA TRP A 328 15.46 -7.10 -10.28
C TRP A 328 14.34 -7.00 -9.25
N GLY A 329 13.37 -6.14 -9.52
CA GLY A 329 12.18 -5.94 -8.70
C GLY A 329 10.91 -5.73 -9.54
N GLU A 330 9.87 -5.21 -8.90
CA GLU A 330 8.53 -4.97 -9.42
C GLU A 330 7.84 -6.25 -9.86
N GLN A 331 7.01 -6.27 -10.93
CA GLN A 331 5.93 -7.22 -11.01
C GLN A 331 5.84 -7.99 -12.33
N VAL A 332 5.26 -9.18 -12.20
CA VAL A 332 4.76 -9.97 -13.33
C VAL A 332 3.33 -10.39 -13.04
N ARG A 333 2.45 -10.25 -14.04
CA ARG A 333 1.03 -10.60 -13.93
C ARG A 333 0.70 -11.87 -14.71
N VAL A 334 0.15 -12.86 -14.02
CA VAL A 334 -0.37 -14.10 -14.59
C VAL A 334 -1.86 -13.93 -14.78
N GLN A 335 -2.32 -13.78 -16.02
CA GLN A 335 -3.69 -13.35 -16.34
C GLN A 335 -4.63 -14.50 -16.75
N PRO A 336 -5.95 -14.36 -16.52
CA PRO A 336 -6.94 -15.39 -16.88
C PRO A 336 -7.03 -15.68 -18.38
N ASP A 337 -6.61 -14.74 -19.21
CA ASP A 337 -6.68 -14.78 -20.67
C ASP A 337 -5.45 -15.45 -21.32
N ASN A 338 -4.63 -16.17 -20.56
CA ASN A 338 -3.38 -16.79 -21.01
C ASN A 338 -2.28 -15.78 -21.36
N SER A 339 -2.29 -14.61 -20.76
CA SER A 339 -1.19 -13.66 -20.89
C SER A 339 -0.32 -13.60 -19.64
N LEU A 340 0.99 -13.45 -19.86
CA LEU A 340 2.01 -13.15 -18.88
C LEU A 340 2.52 -11.73 -19.16
N ALA A 341 2.14 -10.77 -18.32
CA ALA A 341 2.59 -9.38 -18.48
C ALA A 341 3.79 -9.12 -17.57
N VAL A 342 4.92 -8.81 -18.15
CA VAL A 342 6.17 -8.46 -17.47
C VAL A 342 6.25 -6.94 -17.35
N SER A 343 6.46 -6.46 -16.13
CA SER A 343 6.72 -5.06 -15.81
C SER A 343 7.76 -5.01 -14.69
N MET A 344 8.96 -5.49 -14.98
CA MET A 344 10.06 -5.55 -14.01
C MET A 344 10.97 -4.35 -14.13
N VAL A 345 11.50 -3.92 -12.98
CA VAL A 345 12.43 -2.80 -12.87
C VAL A 345 13.82 -3.32 -12.50
N SER A 346 14.86 -2.74 -13.09
CA SER A 346 16.25 -3.10 -12.80
C SER A 346 17.01 -1.98 -12.09
N HIS A 347 17.91 -2.38 -11.21
CA HIS A 347 18.83 -1.54 -10.46
C HIS A 347 20.27 -1.75 -10.94
N GLY A 348 20.97 -0.67 -11.29
CA GLY A 348 22.40 -0.68 -11.56
C GLY A 348 22.83 -1.38 -12.86
N LEU A 349 21.89 -1.76 -13.73
CA LEU A 349 22.19 -2.39 -15.01
C LEU A 349 22.03 -1.38 -16.15
N ASP A 350 22.99 -1.35 -17.07
CA ASP A 350 22.84 -0.64 -18.34
C ASP A 350 21.93 -1.40 -19.32
N THR A 351 21.64 -0.80 -20.46
CA THR A 351 20.72 -1.36 -21.47
C THR A 351 21.23 -2.69 -22.04
N ASP A 352 22.52 -2.79 -22.34
CA ASP A 352 23.12 -4.00 -22.98
C ASP A 352 23.12 -5.16 -21.97
N GLN A 353 23.42 -4.91 -20.72
CA GLN A 353 23.33 -5.88 -19.63
C GLN A 353 21.90 -6.38 -19.45
N ALA A 354 20.92 -5.47 -19.40
CA ALA A 354 19.51 -5.85 -19.28
C ALA A 354 19.03 -6.69 -20.48
N ILE A 355 19.37 -6.32 -21.70
CA ILE A 355 19.06 -7.10 -22.92
C ILE A 355 19.70 -8.49 -22.85
N THR A 356 20.97 -8.57 -22.47
CA THR A 356 21.71 -9.85 -22.38
C THR A 356 21.03 -10.81 -21.41
N ILE A 357 20.58 -10.33 -20.25
CA ILE A 357 19.88 -11.14 -19.24
C ILE A 357 18.56 -11.70 -19.79
N TRP A 358 17.77 -10.90 -20.51
CA TRP A 358 16.48 -11.31 -21.04
C TRP A 358 16.55 -12.10 -22.35
N GLN A 359 17.66 -12.05 -23.06
CA GLN A 359 17.81 -12.70 -24.36
C GLN A 359 17.46 -14.20 -24.36
N PRO A 360 17.89 -15.04 -23.39
CA PRO A 360 17.56 -16.48 -23.41
C PRO A 360 16.05 -16.75 -23.31
N PHE A 361 15.31 -15.93 -22.55
CA PHE A 361 13.87 -16.05 -22.46
C PHE A 361 13.16 -15.66 -23.77
N LEU A 362 13.59 -14.58 -24.40
CA LEU A 362 13.05 -14.10 -25.67
C LEU A 362 13.35 -15.06 -26.82
N GLU A 363 14.54 -15.67 -26.86
CA GLU A 363 14.92 -16.68 -27.84
C GLU A 363 14.09 -17.96 -27.66
N TRP A 364 13.87 -18.39 -26.41
CA TRP A 364 13.00 -19.52 -26.14
C TRP A 364 11.55 -19.27 -26.65
N LEU A 365 10.99 -18.08 -26.45
CA LEU A 365 9.68 -17.71 -26.99
C LEU A 365 9.65 -17.82 -28.52
N LYS A 366 10.67 -17.29 -29.21
CA LYS A 366 10.80 -17.34 -30.68
C LYS A 366 10.92 -18.77 -31.20
N SER A 367 11.66 -19.63 -30.50
CA SER A 367 11.87 -21.03 -30.90
C SER A 367 10.66 -21.92 -30.74
N SER A 368 9.65 -21.50 -29.99
CA SER A 368 8.47 -22.29 -29.61
C SER A 368 7.36 -22.33 -30.68
N LYS A 369 7.69 -22.17 -31.95
CA LYS A 369 6.87 -22.46 -33.15
C LYS A 369 5.41 -22.00 -33.08
N GLY A 370 5.16 -20.72 -32.77
CA GLY A 370 3.81 -20.15 -32.81
C GLY A 370 2.94 -20.45 -31.58
N ALA A 371 3.50 -21.07 -30.53
CA ALA A 371 2.80 -21.24 -29.26
C ALA A 371 2.61 -19.91 -28.51
N TYR A 372 3.43 -18.92 -28.81
CA TYR A 372 3.45 -17.62 -28.16
C TYR A 372 3.48 -16.47 -29.14
N SER A 373 2.92 -15.34 -28.73
CA SER A 373 3.05 -14.04 -29.40
C SER A 373 3.34 -12.95 -28.38
N ILE A 374 3.94 -11.86 -28.82
CA ILE A 374 4.14 -10.64 -28.04
C ILE A 374 3.27 -9.55 -28.66
N PRO A 375 2.05 -9.33 -28.17
CA PRO A 375 1.16 -8.28 -28.68
C PRO A 375 1.60 -6.93 -28.13
N GLY A 376 2.31 -6.15 -28.93
CA GLY A 376 2.78 -4.83 -28.54
C GLY A 376 4.29 -4.70 -28.42
N PRO A 377 4.79 -3.57 -27.93
CA PRO A 377 6.22 -3.32 -27.84
C PRO A 377 6.89 -4.19 -26.77
N THR A 378 8.13 -4.57 -27.04
CA THR A 378 9.07 -5.08 -26.05
C THR A 378 10.03 -3.97 -25.71
N ILE A 379 10.00 -3.50 -24.49
CA ILE A 379 10.86 -2.44 -23.97
C ILE A 379 11.81 -3.10 -22.97
N ILE A 380 13.11 -3.14 -23.27
CA ILE A 380 14.15 -3.54 -22.34
C ILE A 380 15.24 -2.48 -22.45
N GLY A 381 15.56 -1.84 -21.34
CA GLY A 381 16.55 -0.79 -21.35
C GLY A 381 16.68 -0.09 -20.02
N SER A 382 17.57 0.87 -19.97
CA SER A 382 17.87 1.67 -18.79
C SER A 382 18.03 3.15 -19.14
N LEU A 383 18.00 3.96 -18.13
CA LEU A 383 18.20 5.40 -18.19
C LEU A 383 19.04 5.83 -16.99
N PRO A 384 19.66 7.03 -17.04
CA PRO A 384 20.35 7.57 -15.89
C PRO A 384 19.42 7.61 -14.68
N ALA A 385 19.82 7.00 -13.56
CA ALA A 385 18.94 6.83 -12.39
C ALA A 385 18.42 8.15 -11.84
N ARG A 386 19.18 9.24 -11.97
CA ARG A 386 18.77 10.59 -11.59
C ARG A 386 17.50 11.07 -12.32
N GLY A 387 17.33 10.63 -13.58
CA GLY A 387 16.15 10.93 -14.41
C GLY A 387 14.88 10.13 -14.04
N TRP A 388 14.99 9.13 -13.15
CA TRP A 388 13.85 8.24 -12.86
C TRP A 388 12.61 9.00 -12.35
N TRP A 389 12.79 9.95 -11.44
CA TRP A 389 11.73 10.82 -10.90
C TRP A 389 11.85 12.28 -11.34
N ASP A 390 12.73 12.60 -12.28
CA ASP A 390 12.86 13.94 -12.84
C ASP A 390 11.75 14.18 -13.86
N VAL A 391 10.77 15.01 -13.47
CA VAL A 391 9.56 15.26 -14.28
C VAL A 391 9.90 15.95 -15.61
N ASP A 392 10.82 16.90 -15.60
CA ASP A 392 11.19 17.65 -16.79
C ASP A 392 11.99 16.76 -17.75
N TRP A 393 12.94 16.00 -17.22
CA TRP A 393 13.70 15.02 -18.00
C TRP A 393 12.77 13.95 -18.61
N ARG A 394 11.79 13.45 -17.85
CA ARG A 394 10.81 12.46 -18.32
C ARG A 394 9.91 13.01 -19.43
N LYS A 395 9.43 14.24 -19.32
CA LYS A 395 8.62 14.88 -20.36
C LYS A 395 9.38 15.03 -21.68
N GLU A 396 10.69 15.27 -21.60
CA GLU A 396 11.54 15.41 -22.79
C GLU A 396 11.84 14.07 -23.46
N HIS A 397 12.09 12.99 -22.67
CA HIS A 397 12.61 11.72 -23.17
C HIS A 397 11.59 10.58 -23.20
N HIS A 398 10.59 10.60 -22.34
CA HIS A 398 9.60 9.54 -22.15
C HIS A 398 8.22 10.15 -21.87
N GLN A 399 7.57 10.66 -22.91
CA GLN A 399 6.21 11.17 -22.79
C GLN A 399 5.26 10.03 -22.37
N ASP A 400 4.17 10.38 -21.67
CA ASP A 400 3.08 9.47 -21.27
C ASP A 400 3.34 8.52 -20.07
N VAL A 401 4.50 8.59 -19.40
CA VAL A 401 4.73 7.81 -18.18
C VAL A 401 4.07 8.43 -16.93
N PHE A 402 3.85 9.75 -16.96
CA PHE A 402 3.20 10.50 -15.88
C PHE A 402 1.89 11.15 -16.31
N VAL A 403 0.94 11.17 -15.38
CA VAL A 403 -0.22 12.07 -15.41
C VAL A 403 0.09 13.27 -14.53
N ALA A 404 -0.13 14.49 -15.03
CA ALA A 404 0.13 15.72 -14.30
C ALA A 404 -1.10 16.20 -13.52
N ASP A 405 -0.88 16.82 -12.36
CA ASP A 405 -1.90 17.57 -11.63
C ASP A 405 -2.26 18.85 -12.40
N SER A 406 -3.37 18.82 -13.12
CA SER A 406 -3.81 19.92 -13.98
C SER A 406 -4.48 21.08 -13.24
N ARG A 407 -4.58 21.00 -11.90
CA ARG A 407 -5.20 22.09 -11.11
C ARG A 407 -4.36 23.37 -11.18
N PRO A 408 -5.00 24.55 -11.20
CA PRO A 408 -4.26 25.81 -11.29
C PRO A 408 -3.36 26.04 -10.07
N ASN A 409 -2.20 26.68 -10.30
CA ASN A 409 -1.22 27.06 -9.27
C ASN A 409 -0.63 25.88 -8.46
N LYS A 410 -0.59 24.69 -9.03
CA LYS A 410 0.08 23.53 -8.42
C LYS A 410 1.49 23.35 -8.98
N SER A 411 2.34 22.66 -8.21
CA SER A 411 3.70 22.36 -8.64
C SER A 411 3.71 21.56 -9.95
N PRO A 412 4.57 21.88 -10.92
CA PRO A 412 4.75 21.07 -12.13
C PRO A 412 5.27 19.66 -11.83
N ASN A 413 5.82 19.44 -10.62
CA ASN A 413 6.29 18.16 -10.13
C ASN A 413 5.18 17.33 -9.45
N ASN A 414 3.95 17.85 -9.37
CA ASN A 414 2.80 17.08 -8.96
C ASN A 414 2.37 16.13 -10.09
N VAL A 415 2.95 14.94 -10.10
CA VAL A 415 2.68 13.90 -11.10
C VAL A 415 2.48 12.55 -10.44
N TRP A 416 1.78 11.65 -11.11
CA TRP A 416 1.69 10.23 -10.73
C TRP A 416 1.86 9.34 -11.94
N TRP A 417 2.28 8.10 -11.69
CA TRP A 417 2.46 7.13 -12.79
C TRP A 417 1.14 6.85 -13.50
N THR A 418 1.16 6.82 -14.82
CA THR A 418 -0.02 6.46 -15.63
C THR A 418 -0.60 5.10 -15.22
N GLY A 419 0.25 4.15 -14.82
CA GLY A 419 -0.16 2.84 -14.31
C GLY A 419 -0.94 2.87 -12.99
N ASP A 420 -0.79 3.93 -12.19
CA ASP A 420 -1.48 4.09 -10.89
C ASP A 420 -2.84 4.81 -11.03
N ALA A 421 -3.16 5.37 -12.20
CA ALA A 421 -4.35 6.22 -12.38
C ALA A 421 -5.66 5.49 -12.04
N GLY A 422 -5.74 4.18 -12.30
CA GLY A 422 -6.93 3.38 -12.01
C GLY A 422 -7.21 3.12 -10.53
N GLN A 423 -6.25 3.40 -9.64
CA GLN A 423 -6.39 3.16 -8.20
C GLN A 423 -6.99 4.37 -7.45
N VAL A 424 -7.06 5.54 -8.09
CA VAL A 424 -7.53 6.77 -7.46
C VAL A 424 -9.05 6.85 -7.48
N GLY A 425 -9.65 6.98 -6.31
CA GLY A 425 -11.10 6.92 -6.13
C GLY A 425 -11.66 5.49 -6.16
N TRP A 426 -10.81 4.49 -6.02
CA TRP A 426 -11.16 3.09 -6.15
C TRP A 426 -12.18 2.65 -5.08
N PHE A 427 -13.14 1.78 -5.48
CA PHE A 427 -14.02 1.05 -4.58
C PHE A 427 -13.65 -0.43 -4.67
N ILE A 428 -13.08 -0.97 -3.60
CA ILE A 428 -12.50 -2.31 -3.56
C ILE A 428 -13.61 -3.36 -3.50
N TYR A 429 -13.47 -4.42 -4.30
CA TYR A 429 -14.28 -5.63 -4.24
C TYR A 429 -13.62 -6.69 -3.36
N GLY A 430 -12.34 -6.95 -3.60
CA GLY A 430 -11.51 -7.85 -2.84
C GLY A 430 -10.03 -7.51 -3.05
N PHE A 431 -9.23 -7.74 -2.04
CA PHE A 431 -7.78 -7.54 -2.08
C PHE A 431 -7.14 -8.53 -1.11
N GLU A 432 -6.27 -9.40 -1.60
CA GLU A 432 -5.56 -10.37 -0.78
C GLU A 432 -4.10 -10.47 -1.21
N SER A 433 -3.20 -10.71 -0.26
CA SER A 433 -1.79 -10.94 -0.54
C SER A 433 -1.24 -12.14 0.24
N LEU A 434 -0.11 -12.68 -0.24
CA LEU A 434 0.54 -13.83 0.35
C LEU A 434 2.05 -13.82 0.05
N TRP A 435 2.88 -13.98 1.09
CA TRP A 435 4.32 -14.18 0.93
C TRP A 435 4.60 -15.55 0.34
N LEU A 436 5.31 -15.62 -0.79
CA LEU A 436 5.74 -16.87 -1.42
C LEU A 436 7.19 -17.17 -1.05
N PRO A 437 7.44 -18.25 -0.29
CA PRO A 437 8.79 -18.59 0.18
C PRO A 437 9.70 -19.00 -0.99
N ALA A 438 10.99 -18.64 -0.90
CA ALA A 438 11.98 -18.95 -1.93
C ALA A 438 12.21 -20.46 -2.15
N SER A 439 11.82 -21.31 -1.18
CA SER A 439 11.83 -22.77 -1.37
C SER A 439 10.94 -23.25 -2.54
N LEU A 440 9.94 -22.46 -2.95
CA LEU A 440 9.12 -22.76 -4.13
C LEU A 440 9.88 -22.57 -5.46
N LEU A 441 11.05 -21.94 -5.44
CA LEU A 441 11.93 -21.78 -6.61
C LEU A 441 12.91 -22.96 -6.78
N ALA A 442 13.00 -23.88 -5.81
CA ALA A 442 13.83 -25.07 -5.95
C ALA A 442 13.31 -25.97 -7.09
N ASP A 443 14.21 -26.66 -7.77
CA ASP A 443 13.92 -27.43 -9.01
C ASP A 443 12.77 -28.42 -8.84
N ASP A 444 12.67 -29.06 -7.70
CA ASP A 444 11.60 -30.02 -7.34
C ASP A 444 10.25 -29.35 -7.02
N SER A 445 10.25 -28.05 -6.75
CA SER A 445 9.08 -27.27 -6.32
C SER A 445 8.56 -26.34 -7.41
N GLN A 446 9.34 -26.01 -8.43
CA GLN A 446 8.96 -25.07 -9.51
C GLN A 446 7.71 -25.52 -10.27
N GLU A 447 7.53 -26.82 -10.51
CA GLU A 447 6.34 -27.34 -11.18
C GLU A 447 5.07 -27.15 -10.33
N ILE A 448 5.21 -27.33 -9.01
CA ILE A 448 4.12 -27.11 -8.04
C ILE A 448 3.71 -25.63 -8.05
N LEU A 449 4.67 -24.71 -7.98
CA LEU A 449 4.42 -23.27 -8.05
C LEU A 449 3.77 -22.87 -9.37
N ALA A 450 4.32 -23.33 -10.50
CA ALA A 450 3.81 -23.01 -11.83
C ALA A 450 2.37 -23.49 -12.01
N ASN A 451 2.05 -24.71 -11.53
CA ASN A 451 0.68 -25.23 -11.57
C ASN A 451 -0.27 -24.43 -10.66
N ALA A 452 0.16 -24.07 -9.44
CA ALA A 452 -0.65 -23.25 -8.54
C ALA A 452 -0.96 -21.87 -9.14
N LEU A 453 0.04 -21.20 -9.74
CA LEU A 453 -0.15 -19.93 -10.45
C LEU A 453 -1.10 -20.06 -11.65
N PHE A 454 -0.99 -21.17 -12.41
CA PHE A 454 -1.91 -21.42 -13.52
C PHE A 454 -3.34 -21.60 -13.01
N VAL A 455 -3.57 -22.44 -12.01
CA VAL A 455 -4.93 -22.71 -11.48
C VAL A 455 -5.49 -21.44 -10.83
N ALA A 456 -4.70 -20.72 -10.06
CA ALA A 456 -5.06 -19.42 -9.48
C ALA A 456 -5.55 -18.45 -10.56
N SER A 457 -4.81 -18.32 -11.66
CA SER A 457 -5.17 -17.44 -12.78
C SER A 457 -6.49 -17.78 -13.46
N ARG A 458 -7.02 -19.02 -13.31
CA ARG A 458 -8.36 -19.37 -13.83
C ARG A 458 -9.50 -18.76 -13.02
N HIS A 459 -9.22 -18.35 -11.78
CA HIS A 459 -10.19 -17.65 -10.92
C HIS A 459 -10.07 -16.14 -11.07
N HIS A 460 -8.85 -15.59 -10.97
CA HIS A 460 -8.54 -14.17 -11.12
C HIS A 460 -7.07 -13.97 -11.49
N GLY A 461 -6.66 -12.77 -11.92
CA GLY A 461 -5.27 -12.43 -12.16
C GLY A 461 -4.44 -12.48 -10.87
N VAL A 462 -3.20 -12.96 -10.99
CA VAL A 462 -2.19 -12.94 -9.92
C VAL A 462 -1.08 -11.98 -10.31
N GLU A 463 -0.72 -11.08 -9.41
CA GLU A 463 0.45 -10.21 -9.53
C GLU A 463 1.55 -10.72 -8.60
N LEU A 464 2.72 -11.00 -9.13
CA LEU A 464 3.91 -11.36 -8.35
C LEU A 464 4.79 -10.11 -8.20
N HIS A 465 4.87 -9.57 -6.98
CA HIS A 465 5.70 -8.42 -6.66
C HIS A 465 7.04 -8.89 -6.10
N PHE A 466 8.04 -8.99 -6.94
CA PHE A 466 9.37 -9.52 -6.60
C PHE A 466 10.17 -8.58 -5.71
N ASN A 467 9.91 -7.29 -5.76
CA ASN A 467 10.48 -6.29 -4.86
C ASN A 467 9.93 -6.35 -3.42
N LYS A 468 8.85 -7.10 -3.18
CA LYS A 468 8.20 -7.20 -1.87
C LYS A 468 8.59 -8.45 -1.07
N GLY A 469 9.63 -9.18 -1.51
CA GLY A 469 10.24 -10.28 -0.78
C GLY A 469 11.75 -10.14 -0.80
N LEU A 470 12.45 -10.41 0.29
CA LEU A 470 13.88 -10.14 0.43
C LEU A 470 14.78 -11.36 0.16
N ALA A 471 14.23 -12.55 -0.09
CA ALA A 471 15.05 -13.66 -0.56
C ALA A 471 15.74 -13.29 -1.89
N GLY A 472 17.05 -13.54 -1.99
CA GLY A 472 17.89 -13.09 -3.11
C GLY A 472 18.54 -11.72 -2.91
N ALA A 473 18.24 -11.01 -1.81
CA ALA A 473 18.94 -9.79 -1.41
C ALA A 473 20.30 -10.10 -0.77
N PRO A 474 21.25 -9.13 -0.72
CA PRO A 474 22.50 -9.24 0.04
C PRO A 474 22.26 -9.55 1.51
N HIS A 475 23.22 -10.27 2.13
CA HIS A 475 23.07 -10.73 3.52
C HIS A 475 22.90 -9.58 4.53
N ASP A 476 23.66 -8.50 4.40
CA ASP A 476 23.60 -7.31 5.25
C ASP A 476 22.24 -6.57 5.13
N VAL A 477 21.62 -6.62 3.95
CA VAL A 477 20.27 -6.11 3.71
C VAL A 477 19.23 -6.94 4.47
N ILE A 478 19.32 -8.27 4.40
CA ILE A 478 18.44 -9.19 5.14
C ILE A 478 18.63 -9.02 6.65
N GLU A 479 19.87 -8.93 7.12
CA GLU A 479 20.21 -8.71 8.52
C GLU A 479 19.59 -7.41 9.05
N THR A 480 19.79 -6.30 8.33
CA THR A 480 19.20 -5.01 8.70
C THR A 480 17.66 -5.05 8.70
N ALA A 481 17.05 -5.73 7.73
CA ALA A 481 15.59 -5.88 7.66
C ALA A 481 15.03 -6.78 8.79
N SER A 482 15.83 -7.70 9.32
CA SER A 482 15.42 -8.57 10.44
C SER A 482 15.15 -7.80 11.74
N ASP A 483 15.77 -6.62 11.92
CA ASP A 483 15.48 -5.69 13.03
C ASP A 483 14.29 -4.77 12.72
N THR A 484 13.22 -5.33 12.17
CA THR A 484 11.94 -4.64 11.95
C THR A 484 10.79 -5.44 12.58
N ALA A 485 9.66 -4.76 12.75
CA ALA A 485 8.45 -5.41 13.29
C ALA A 485 7.63 -6.15 12.20
N MET A 486 8.10 -6.17 10.96
CA MET A 486 7.46 -6.88 9.85
C MET A 486 7.33 -8.38 10.14
N ASN A 487 6.40 -9.04 9.44
CA ASN A 487 6.34 -10.50 9.44
C ASN A 487 7.68 -11.08 8.96
N PRO A 488 8.34 -11.95 9.75
CA PRO A 488 9.62 -12.57 9.36
C PRO A 488 9.58 -13.32 8.02
N ALA A 489 8.40 -13.73 7.55
CA ALA A 489 8.23 -14.37 6.24
C ALA A 489 8.79 -13.53 5.08
N VAL A 490 8.80 -12.19 5.21
CA VAL A 490 9.36 -11.29 4.19
C VAL A 490 10.84 -11.56 3.90
N LEU A 491 11.60 -11.99 4.89
CA LEU A 491 13.05 -12.24 4.77
C LEU A 491 13.37 -13.44 3.88
N THR A 492 12.47 -14.43 3.84
CA THR A 492 12.63 -15.68 3.11
C THR A 492 11.72 -15.81 1.88
N ALA A 493 10.82 -14.85 1.68
CA ALA A 493 9.97 -14.81 0.51
C ALA A 493 10.71 -14.25 -0.71
N PHE A 494 10.48 -14.84 -1.88
CA PHE A 494 11.00 -14.31 -3.14
C PHE A 494 10.09 -13.24 -3.75
N ALA A 495 8.80 -13.27 -3.41
CA ALA A 495 7.78 -12.33 -3.88
C ALA A 495 6.59 -12.26 -2.92
N LEU A 496 5.82 -11.18 -3.02
CA LEU A 496 4.45 -11.09 -2.52
C LEU A 496 3.50 -11.32 -3.68
N ALA A 497 2.69 -12.37 -3.62
CA ALA A 497 1.58 -12.56 -4.55
C ALA A 497 0.40 -11.70 -4.13
N ILE A 498 -0.21 -10.99 -5.07
CA ILE A 498 -1.40 -10.17 -4.85
C ILE A 498 -2.47 -10.55 -5.86
N SER A 499 -3.72 -10.61 -5.43
CA SER A 499 -4.89 -10.62 -6.30
C SER A 499 -5.87 -9.58 -5.77
N ALA A 500 -6.35 -8.69 -6.65
CA ALA A 500 -7.22 -7.59 -6.28
C ALA A 500 -8.24 -7.30 -7.37
N ASP A 501 -9.47 -6.93 -6.96
CA ASP A 501 -10.56 -6.57 -7.85
C ASP A 501 -11.32 -5.36 -7.27
N GLY A 502 -11.88 -4.52 -8.12
CA GLY A 502 -12.63 -3.33 -7.72
C GLY A 502 -13.19 -2.58 -8.92
N GLN A 503 -13.86 -1.48 -8.64
CA GLN A 503 -14.37 -0.57 -9.65
C GLN A 503 -13.79 0.84 -9.47
N GLY A 504 -13.94 1.66 -10.49
CA GLY A 504 -13.64 3.10 -10.44
C GLY A 504 -14.50 3.83 -9.41
N PRO A 505 -14.42 5.16 -9.37
CA PRO A 505 -15.08 5.97 -8.35
C PRO A 505 -16.56 5.65 -8.19
N ALA A 506 -16.93 5.19 -6.99
CA ALA A 506 -18.30 4.88 -6.61
C ALA A 506 -18.52 5.25 -5.14
N TYR A 507 -19.74 5.69 -4.81
CA TYR A 507 -20.08 6.06 -3.44
C TYR A 507 -21.54 5.71 -3.13
N PRO A 508 -21.83 4.96 -2.04
CA PRO A 508 -23.18 4.56 -1.68
C PRO A 508 -24.11 5.77 -1.46
N GLY A 509 -25.33 5.69 -1.99
CA GLY A 509 -26.33 6.75 -1.87
C GLY A 509 -26.18 7.90 -2.85
N VAL A 510 -25.24 7.81 -3.80
CA VAL A 510 -25.14 8.78 -4.91
C VAL A 510 -25.64 8.14 -6.19
N SER A 511 -26.84 8.52 -6.62
CA SER A 511 -27.50 7.97 -7.80
C SER A 511 -26.62 8.09 -9.06
N GLY A 512 -26.45 6.97 -9.77
CA GLY A 512 -25.57 6.86 -10.93
C GLY A 512 -24.08 6.63 -10.61
N HIS A 513 -23.71 6.62 -9.33
CA HIS A 513 -22.37 6.36 -8.85
C HIS A 513 -22.34 5.33 -7.70
N GLU A 514 -23.43 4.58 -7.51
CA GLU A 514 -23.45 3.51 -6.52
C GLU A 514 -22.46 2.39 -6.86
N PRO A 515 -21.82 1.78 -5.85
CA PRO A 515 -21.02 0.60 -6.08
C PRO A 515 -21.90 -0.59 -6.51
N ASP A 516 -21.45 -1.34 -7.51
CA ASP A 516 -22.08 -2.62 -7.88
C ASP A 516 -21.73 -3.70 -6.84
N VAL A 517 -22.52 -3.76 -5.77
CA VAL A 517 -22.31 -4.70 -4.66
C VAL A 517 -22.40 -6.16 -5.13
N ALA A 518 -23.28 -6.46 -6.10
CA ALA A 518 -23.42 -7.83 -6.61
C ALA A 518 -22.18 -8.27 -7.42
N ALA A 519 -21.67 -7.41 -8.30
CA ALA A 519 -20.40 -7.64 -8.98
C ALA A 519 -19.25 -7.68 -7.97
N GLY A 520 -19.27 -6.82 -6.96
CA GLY A 520 -18.28 -6.76 -5.91
C GLY A 520 -18.15 -8.06 -5.13
N ARG A 521 -19.26 -8.66 -4.69
CA ARG A 521 -19.25 -9.97 -4.02
C ARG A 521 -18.74 -11.10 -4.92
N ARG A 522 -19.07 -11.05 -6.21
CA ARG A 522 -18.51 -12.01 -7.19
C ARG A 522 -17.01 -11.80 -7.38
N GLY A 523 -16.55 -10.56 -7.44
CA GLY A 523 -15.14 -10.19 -7.53
C GLY A 523 -14.36 -10.66 -6.30
N ALA A 524 -14.82 -10.34 -5.10
CA ALA A 524 -14.25 -10.80 -3.84
C ALA A 524 -14.08 -12.33 -3.79
N ASN A 525 -15.12 -13.06 -4.21
CA ASN A 525 -15.07 -14.52 -4.27
C ASN A 525 -14.03 -15.05 -5.27
N ARG A 526 -13.88 -14.40 -6.45
CA ARG A 526 -12.84 -14.77 -7.42
C ARG A 526 -11.44 -14.54 -6.85
N VAL A 527 -11.20 -13.39 -6.24
CA VAL A 527 -9.93 -13.05 -5.56
C VAL A 527 -9.62 -14.08 -4.47
N HIS A 528 -10.59 -14.38 -3.61
CA HIS A 528 -10.41 -15.36 -2.53
C HIS A 528 -10.07 -16.77 -3.06
N ARG A 529 -10.79 -17.25 -4.08
CA ARG A 529 -10.50 -18.55 -4.71
C ARG A 529 -9.12 -18.58 -5.37
N CYS A 530 -8.75 -17.50 -6.04
CA CYS A 530 -7.43 -17.33 -6.63
C CYS A 530 -6.31 -17.48 -5.57
N MET A 531 -6.43 -16.77 -4.47
CA MET A 531 -5.42 -16.79 -3.42
C MET A 531 -5.39 -18.09 -2.61
N ASN A 532 -6.50 -18.83 -2.54
CA ASN A 532 -6.54 -20.15 -1.89
C ASN A 532 -5.69 -21.18 -2.63
N GLU A 533 -5.59 -21.12 -3.97
CA GLU A 533 -4.69 -21.99 -4.73
C GLU A 533 -3.21 -21.76 -4.36
N LEU A 534 -2.84 -20.50 -4.07
CA LEU A 534 -1.49 -20.16 -3.63
C LEU A 534 -1.26 -20.51 -2.15
N ARG A 535 -2.26 -20.34 -1.28
CA ARG A 535 -2.17 -20.78 0.13
C ARG A 535 -1.98 -22.28 0.26
N ALA A 536 -2.50 -23.07 -0.67
CA ALA A 536 -2.28 -24.53 -0.68
C ALA A 536 -0.80 -24.91 -0.80
N VAL A 537 0.03 -24.07 -1.46
CA VAL A 537 1.48 -24.30 -1.64
C VAL A 537 2.35 -23.45 -0.71
N ALA A 538 1.78 -22.41 -0.07
CA ALA A 538 2.45 -21.54 0.88
C ALA A 538 1.57 -21.27 2.12
N PRO A 539 1.19 -22.29 2.91
CA PRO A 539 0.18 -22.18 3.96
C PRO A 539 0.57 -21.24 5.12
N ASN A 540 1.86 -20.99 5.32
CA ASN A 540 2.38 -20.14 6.38
C ASN A 540 2.92 -18.80 5.84
N GLY A 541 2.56 -18.40 4.62
CA GLY A 541 3.13 -17.21 3.98
C GLY A 541 2.82 -15.91 4.71
N GLY A 542 1.64 -15.79 5.32
CA GLY A 542 1.19 -14.51 5.88
C GLY A 542 0.89 -13.48 4.80
N SER A 543 0.65 -12.24 5.21
CA SER A 543 0.23 -11.15 4.32
C SER A 543 0.89 -9.83 4.71
N TYR A 544 0.94 -8.87 3.78
CA TYR A 544 1.46 -7.54 4.06
C TYR A 544 0.35 -6.63 4.61
N VAL A 545 0.55 -6.04 5.78
CA VAL A 545 -0.46 -5.27 6.52
C VAL A 545 -1.15 -4.17 5.71
N SER A 546 -0.45 -3.51 4.79
CA SER A 546 -1.02 -2.44 3.96
C SER A 546 -1.74 -2.94 2.70
N GLU A 547 -1.53 -4.21 2.33
CA GLU A 547 -2.03 -4.82 1.09
C GLU A 547 -2.62 -6.20 1.41
N SER A 548 -3.67 -6.22 2.24
CA SER A 548 -4.25 -7.42 2.82
C SER A 548 -5.78 -7.37 2.80
N SER A 549 -6.41 -8.52 3.04
CA SER A 549 -7.86 -8.60 3.18
C SER A 549 -8.36 -7.81 4.38
N TYR A 550 -9.42 -7.03 4.19
CA TYR A 550 -10.14 -6.41 5.32
C TYR A 550 -10.69 -7.49 6.28
N PHE A 551 -11.04 -8.64 5.76
CA PHE A 551 -11.64 -9.77 6.47
C PHE A 551 -10.61 -10.81 6.94
N GLU A 552 -9.33 -10.42 7.10
CA GLU A 552 -8.28 -11.32 7.60
C GLU A 552 -8.55 -11.69 9.07
N ASN A 553 -8.93 -12.94 9.31
CA ASN A 553 -9.32 -13.42 10.64
C ASN A 553 -8.13 -13.66 11.57
N ASP A 554 -6.98 -14.09 11.02
CA ASP A 554 -5.73 -14.34 11.77
C ASP A 554 -4.71 -13.24 11.47
N TYR A 555 -5.19 -11.97 11.45
CA TYR A 555 -4.36 -10.84 11.06
C TYR A 555 -3.10 -10.69 11.93
N GLN A 556 -3.17 -11.06 13.21
CA GLN A 556 -2.04 -10.99 14.13
C GLN A 556 -0.86 -11.81 13.63
N HIS A 557 -1.12 -13.07 13.30
CA HIS A 557 -0.12 -13.95 12.73
C HIS A 557 0.21 -13.60 11.28
N SER A 558 -0.80 -13.32 10.49
CA SER A 558 -0.66 -13.02 9.06
C SER A 558 0.24 -11.79 8.82
N TYR A 559 0.09 -10.71 9.60
CA TYR A 559 0.83 -9.45 9.38
C TYR A 559 2.18 -9.38 10.11
N TRP A 560 2.31 -10.03 11.25
CA TRP A 560 3.50 -9.88 12.12
C TRP A 560 4.12 -11.19 12.57
N GLY A 561 3.47 -12.34 12.37
CA GLY A 561 4.00 -13.64 12.77
C GLY A 561 4.42 -13.65 14.25
N SER A 562 5.64 -14.11 14.52
CA SER A 562 6.21 -14.16 15.88
C SER A 562 6.43 -12.79 16.53
N ASN A 563 6.42 -11.69 15.76
CA ASN A 563 6.65 -10.34 16.27
C ASN A 563 5.42 -9.75 16.99
N TYR A 564 4.22 -10.31 16.80
CA TYR A 564 2.97 -9.74 17.33
C TYR A 564 2.97 -9.62 18.86
N THR A 565 3.47 -10.62 19.59
CA THR A 565 3.53 -10.60 21.06
C THR A 565 4.35 -9.42 21.60
N ARG A 566 5.50 -9.14 20.98
CA ARG A 566 6.35 -7.99 21.33
C ARG A 566 5.63 -6.67 21.02
N LEU A 567 4.96 -6.57 19.87
CA LEU A 567 4.18 -5.39 19.49
C LEU A 567 3.08 -5.08 20.50
N VAL A 568 2.33 -6.10 20.96
CA VAL A 568 1.28 -5.92 21.99
C VAL A 568 1.87 -5.40 23.32
N ALA A 569 3.04 -5.90 23.73
CA ALA A 569 3.70 -5.41 24.93
C ALA A 569 4.09 -3.92 24.82
N ILE A 570 4.63 -3.52 23.67
CA ILE A 570 4.98 -2.12 23.37
C ILE A 570 3.70 -1.25 23.30
N LYS A 571 2.64 -1.73 22.66
CA LYS A 571 1.35 -1.06 22.61
C LYS A 571 0.82 -0.76 24.02
N LYS A 572 0.85 -1.74 24.92
CA LYS A 572 0.42 -1.57 26.31
C LYS A 572 1.24 -0.53 27.08
N LYS A 573 2.51 -0.37 26.73
CA LYS A 573 3.41 0.62 27.36
C LYS A 573 3.08 2.05 26.92
N TYR A 574 2.85 2.28 25.61
CA TYR A 574 2.70 3.63 25.05
C TYR A 574 1.25 4.05 24.81
N ASP A 575 0.32 3.09 24.79
CA ASP A 575 -1.12 3.35 24.68
C ASP A 575 -1.93 2.33 25.50
N PRO A 576 -1.84 2.37 26.82
CA PRO A 576 -2.52 1.40 27.71
C PRO A 576 -4.05 1.49 27.63
N ALA A 577 -4.60 2.66 27.27
CA ALA A 577 -6.04 2.89 27.16
C ALA A 577 -6.62 2.56 25.77
N GLY A 578 -5.76 2.28 24.76
CA GLY A 578 -6.21 1.97 23.41
C GLY A 578 -6.76 3.17 22.65
N LEU A 579 -6.21 4.36 22.86
CA LEU A 579 -6.61 5.59 22.16
C LEU A 579 -6.37 5.47 20.63
N PHE A 580 -5.26 4.87 20.24
CA PHE A 580 -4.91 4.62 18.84
C PHE A 580 -5.40 3.24 18.42
N ALA A 581 -6.60 3.17 17.87
CA ALA A 581 -7.20 1.92 17.42
C ALA A 581 -7.56 2.01 15.94
N VAL A 582 -7.07 1.06 15.16
CA VAL A 582 -7.35 0.90 13.74
C VAL A 582 -7.78 -0.53 13.45
N HIS A 583 -8.55 -0.73 12.37
CA HIS A 583 -8.97 -2.06 11.95
C HIS A 583 -7.76 -2.97 11.71
N ASN A 584 -7.79 -4.17 12.26
CA ASN A 584 -6.69 -5.14 12.20
C ASN A 584 -5.32 -4.59 12.63
N GLY A 585 -5.30 -3.55 13.48
CA GLY A 585 -4.08 -2.99 14.06
C GLY A 585 -3.58 -3.74 15.28
N VAL A 586 -2.41 -3.38 15.77
CA VAL A 586 -1.83 -4.01 16.98
C VAL A 586 -2.72 -3.69 18.19
N GLY A 587 -3.20 -4.75 18.85
CA GLY A 587 -4.08 -4.64 20.01
C GLY A 587 -5.53 -4.30 19.69
N SER A 588 -5.95 -4.25 18.42
CA SER A 588 -7.38 -4.21 18.04
C SER A 588 -8.07 -5.52 18.45
N ARG A 589 -9.37 -5.44 18.74
CA ARG A 589 -10.19 -6.57 19.20
C ARG A 589 -11.10 -7.06 18.09
#